data_c72688af414e23c9d6b0b6344a024165
#
_entry.id   c72688af414e23c9d6b0b6344a024165
#
_cell.length_a   1.000
_cell.length_b   1.000
_cell.length_c   1.000
_cell.angle_alpha   90.00
_cell.angle_beta   90.00
_cell.angle_gamma   90.00
#
_symmetry.space_group_name_H-M   'P 1'
#
loop_
_entity.id
_entity.type
_entity.pdbx_description
1 polymer ?
#
loop_
_entity_poly.entity_id
_entity_poly.type
_entity_poly.pdbx_seq_one_letter_code
_entity_poly.pdbx_strand_id
1 'polypeptide(L)'
;MKKLGYWDKHDVCVRCGQYIYNISIWLDPNRSNKTERPKEELPQAYLDILEKREWSVCDYTDDGRVELEWYSPAGEDFIVCVKVENFPDEILDYSDSFDLDEHIAMWIEAKQNGTQGVPGARQIVRDAEEIEKELDELAFELQEAERKLWLTDITAHAAR
;
A
#
# COMPACT_ATOMS: atom_id res chain seq x y z
N MET A 1 24.90 -31.24 -12.43
CA MET A 1 24.75 -29.77 -12.29
C MET A 1 23.41 -29.36 -12.82
N LYS A 2 22.41 -29.05 -11.96
CA LYS A 2 21.14 -28.46 -12.37
C LYS A 2 21.38 -26.98 -12.60
N LYS A 3 21.14 -26.50 -13.83
CA LYS A 3 21.14 -25.07 -14.14
C LYS A 3 20.02 -24.42 -13.32
N LEU A 4 20.36 -23.61 -12.32
CA LEU A 4 19.46 -22.68 -11.68
C LEU A 4 19.02 -21.66 -12.75
N GLY A 5 17.71 -21.52 -12.92
CA GLY A 5 17.12 -20.59 -13.87
C GLY A 5 17.61 -19.17 -13.62
N TYR A 6 18.02 -18.52 -14.69
CA TYR A 6 18.44 -17.13 -14.69
C TYR A 6 17.16 -16.28 -14.60
N TRP A 7 16.98 -15.60 -13.46
CA TRP A 7 15.94 -14.59 -13.34
C TRP A 7 16.47 -13.30 -13.94
N ASP A 8 15.71 -12.73 -14.85
CA ASP A 8 16.09 -11.50 -15.52
C ASP A 8 16.11 -10.34 -14.51
N LYS A 9 17.01 -9.40 -14.69
CA LYS A 9 17.30 -8.28 -13.79
C LYS A 9 16.16 -7.26 -13.67
N HIS A 10 15.01 -7.55 -14.24
CA HIS A 10 13.92 -6.60 -14.45
C HIS A 10 12.58 -7.03 -13.89
N ASP A 11 12.53 -7.95 -12.92
CA ASP A 11 11.30 -8.17 -12.16
C ASP A 11 11.05 -6.95 -11.25
N VAL A 12 10.62 -5.89 -11.90
CA VAL A 12 9.98 -4.75 -11.27
C VAL A 12 8.59 -5.22 -10.89
N CYS A 13 8.20 -5.04 -9.64
CA CYS A 13 6.79 -5.13 -9.31
C CYS A 13 6.06 -4.11 -10.18
N VAL A 14 5.32 -4.57 -11.17
CA VAL A 14 4.63 -3.74 -12.16
C VAL A 14 3.59 -2.83 -11.46
N ARG A 15 3.23 -3.17 -10.21
CA ARG A 15 2.21 -2.50 -9.42
C ARG A 15 2.73 -1.35 -8.56
N CYS A 16 3.93 -1.44 -7.99
CA CYS A 16 4.45 -0.40 -7.09
C CYS A 16 5.78 0.22 -7.54
N GLY A 17 6.30 -0.13 -8.72
CA GLY A 17 7.57 0.38 -9.23
C GLY A 17 8.80 -0.01 -8.41
N GLN A 18 8.65 -0.81 -7.36
CA GLN A 18 9.77 -1.23 -6.52
C GLN A 18 10.47 -2.44 -7.14
N TYR A 19 11.78 -2.31 -7.30
CA TYR A 19 12.64 -3.42 -7.66
C TYR A 19 12.69 -4.42 -6.50
N ILE A 20 12.38 -5.68 -6.76
CA ILE A 20 12.63 -6.76 -5.80
C ILE A 20 14.13 -7.00 -5.75
N TYR A 21 14.85 -6.15 -5.02
CA TYR A 21 16.24 -6.42 -4.66
C TYR A 21 16.25 -7.39 -3.49
N ASN A 22 16.23 -8.68 -3.72
CA ASN A 22 16.66 -9.61 -2.66
C ASN A 22 16.74 -11.09 -3.07
N ILE A 23 17.34 -11.40 -4.21
CA ILE A 23 17.73 -12.80 -4.49
C ILE A 23 19.01 -13.21 -3.74
N SER A 24 19.84 -12.25 -3.34
CA SER A 24 21.08 -12.52 -2.58
C SER A 24 20.86 -12.93 -1.13
N ILE A 25 19.65 -12.80 -0.62
CA ILE A 25 19.29 -13.12 0.79
C ILE A 25 19.21 -14.63 1.04
N TRP A 26 18.95 -15.42 0.02
CA TRP A 26 18.76 -16.87 0.15
C TRP A 26 20.05 -17.69 0.22
N LEU A 27 21.21 -17.08 0.10
CA LEU A 27 22.50 -17.78 -0.01
C LEU A 27 23.49 -17.51 1.13
N ASP A 28 23.08 -16.77 2.18
CA ASP A 28 23.92 -16.57 3.36
C ASP A 28 23.57 -17.58 4.45
N PRO A 29 24.39 -18.64 4.63
CA PRO A 29 24.16 -19.66 5.66
C PRO A 29 24.29 -19.11 7.10
N ASN A 30 24.81 -17.90 7.30
CA ASN A 30 24.97 -17.25 8.61
C ASN A 30 23.79 -16.37 8.99
N ARG A 31 22.73 -16.29 8.19
CA ARG A 31 21.58 -15.41 8.44
C ARG A 31 20.60 -15.93 9.50
N SER A 32 20.82 -17.11 10.05
CA SER A 32 19.93 -17.75 11.03
C SER A 32 19.86 -17.05 12.41
N ASN A 33 20.60 -15.95 12.64
CA ASN A 33 20.64 -15.25 13.94
C ASN A 33 20.32 -13.74 13.86
N LYS A 34 19.64 -13.25 12.81
CA LYS A 34 18.98 -11.97 12.96
C LYS A 34 17.74 -12.20 13.81
N THR A 35 17.79 -11.77 15.05
CA THR A 35 16.61 -11.53 15.88
C THR A 35 15.62 -10.77 15.00
N GLU A 36 14.56 -11.45 14.56
CA GLU A 36 13.46 -10.80 13.85
C GLU A 36 12.98 -9.68 14.79
N ARG A 37 13.16 -8.44 14.37
CA ARG A 37 12.51 -7.34 15.07
C ARG A 37 11.03 -7.62 14.96
N PRO A 38 10.26 -7.52 16.06
CA PRO A 38 8.82 -7.62 15.96
C PRO A 38 8.37 -6.64 14.88
N LYS A 39 7.63 -7.13 13.89
CA LYS A 39 7.05 -6.28 12.85
C LYS A 39 6.15 -5.27 13.58
N GLU A 40 6.36 -4.02 13.32
CA GLU A 40 5.53 -2.96 13.88
C GLU A 40 4.17 -3.03 13.18
N GLU A 41 3.13 -3.31 13.95
CA GLU A 41 1.77 -3.43 13.44
C GLU A 41 1.01 -2.11 13.63
N LEU A 42 0.03 -1.87 12.79
CA LEU A 42 -0.84 -0.70 12.92
C LEU A 42 -1.67 -0.76 14.21
N PRO A 43 -1.88 0.39 14.89
CA PRO A 43 -2.82 0.48 16.00
C PRO A 43 -4.22 0.00 15.60
N GLN A 44 -4.93 -0.62 16.55
CA GLN A 44 -6.27 -1.17 16.33
C GLN A 44 -7.25 -0.12 15.78
N ALA A 45 -7.14 1.13 16.23
CA ALA A 45 -8.00 2.20 15.75
C ALA A 45 -7.89 2.46 14.24
N TYR A 46 -6.70 2.25 13.65
CA TYR A 46 -6.50 2.36 12.20
C TYR A 46 -7.00 1.11 11.47
N LEU A 47 -6.78 -0.08 12.05
CA LEU A 47 -7.30 -1.33 11.50
C LEU A 47 -8.84 -1.32 11.41
N ASP A 48 -9.53 -0.78 12.43
CA ASP A 48 -10.98 -0.66 12.45
C ASP A 48 -11.49 0.28 11.33
N ILE A 49 -10.74 1.34 11.01
CA ILE A 49 -11.07 2.25 9.90
C ILE A 49 -10.86 1.55 8.56
N LEU A 50 -9.72 0.87 8.39
CA LEU A 50 -9.42 0.11 7.18
C LEU A 50 -10.50 -0.94 6.90
N GLU A 51 -10.86 -1.75 7.91
CA GLU A 51 -11.91 -2.76 7.78
C GLU A 51 -13.27 -2.15 7.41
N LYS A 52 -13.67 -1.06 8.09
CA LYS A 52 -14.91 -0.33 7.80
C LYS A 52 -14.99 0.15 6.34
N ARG A 53 -13.83 0.50 5.76
CA ARG A 53 -13.71 1.02 4.38
C ARG A 53 -13.32 -0.05 3.37
N GLU A 54 -13.40 -1.32 3.75
CA GLU A 54 -13.11 -2.48 2.89
C GLU A 54 -11.65 -2.56 2.41
N TRP A 55 -10.72 -1.91 3.15
CA TRP A 55 -9.29 -2.10 2.94
C TRP A 55 -8.79 -3.32 3.68
N SER A 56 -7.91 -4.09 3.04
CA SER A 56 -7.27 -5.27 3.61
C SER A 56 -5.78 -5.00 3.86
N VAL A 57 -5.28 -5.42 5.02
CA VAL A 57 -3.84 -5.46 5.27
C VAL A 57 -3.30 -6.75 4.69
N CYS A 58 -2.46 -6.66 3.66
CA CYS A 58 -1.89 -7.82 2.96
C CYS A 58 -0.61 -8.33 3.64
N ASP A 59 0.32 -7.44 3.94
CA ASP A 59 1.58 -7.81 4.60
C ASP A 59 2.19 -6.62 5.36
N TYR A 60 3.08 -6.94 6.31
CA TYR A 60 4.01 -6.01 6.94
C TYR A 60 5.42 -6.38 6.51
N THR A 61 6.10 -5.45 5.88
CA THR A 61 7.43 -5.68 5.34
C THR A 61 8.53 -5.55 6.40
N ASP A 62 9.69 -6.12 6.16
CA ASP A 62 10.83 -6.08 7.10
C ASP A 62 11.45 -4.68 7.26
N ASP A 63 11.14 -3.75 6.35
CA ASP A 63 11.58 -2.35 6.38
C ASP A 63 10.58 -1.39 7.05
N GLY A 64 9.57 -1.93 7.74
CA GLY A 64 8.60 -1.15 8.51
C GLY A 64 7.49 -0.52 7.68
N ARG A 65 7.12 -1.14 6.56
CA ARG A 65 5.98 -0.74 5.75
C ARG A 65 4.83 -1.71 5.91
N VAL A 66 3.64 -1.23 5.60
CA VAL A 66 2.42 -2.01 5.47
C VAL A 66 1.93 -1.95 4.03
N GLU A 67 1.53 -3.09 3.50
CA GLU A 67 0.88 -3.21 2.21
C GLU A 67 -0.63 -3.34 2.42
N LEU A 68 -1.37 -2.41 1.82
CA LEU A 68 -2.82 -2.34 1.87
C LEU A 68 -3.39 -2.61 0.48
N GLU A 69 -4.49 -3.32 0.44
CA GLU A 69 -5.23 -3.62 -0.79
C GLU A 69 -6.68 -3.15 -0.66
N TRP A 70 -7.17 -2.54 -1.71
CA TRP A 70 -8.57 -2.16 -1.87
C TRP A 70 -9.04 -2.51 -3.28
N TYR A 71 -10.25 -3.05 -3.39
CA TYR A 71 -10.83 -3.39 -4.69
C TYR A 71 -11.64 -2.22 -5.22
N SER A 72 -11.17 -1.66 -6.33
CA SER A 72 -11.87 -0.58 -7.02
C SER A 72 -13.18 -1.06 -7.67
N PRO A 73 -14.09 -0.15 -8.03
CA PRO A 73 -15.33 -0.51 -8.73
C PRO A 73 -15.14 -1.22 -10.07
N ALA A 74 -13.99 -1.07 -10.71
CA ALA A 74 -13.63 -1.84 -11.90
C ALA A 74 -13.21 -3.28 -11.59
N GLY A 75 -13.06 -3.64 -10.31
CA GLY A 75 -12.61 -4.94 -9.85
C GLY A 75 -11.09 -5.12 -9.89
N GLU A 76 -10.36 -4.01 -9.91
CA GLU A 76 -8.91 -3.99 -9.82
C GLU A 76 -8.46 -3.93 -8.36
N ASP A 77 -7.40 -4.66 -8.06
CA ASP A 77 -6.70 -4.58 -6.81
C ASP A 77 -5.81 -3.32 -6.79
N PHE A 78 -6.24 -2.32 -6.05
CA PHE A 78 -5.47 -1.11 -5.81
C PHE A 78 -4.60 -1.30 -4.57
N ILE A 79 -3.27 -1.27 -4.74
CA ILE A 79 -2.32 -1.57 -3.68
C ILE A 79 -1.54 -0.32 -3.30
N VAL A 80 -1.49 -0.04 -1.99
CA VAL A 80 -0.72 1.05 -1.40
C VAL A 80 0.29 0.47 -0.42
N CYS A 81 1.56 0.91 -0.51
CA CYS A 81 2.63 0.46 0.39
C CYS A 81 3.25 1.67 1.10
N VAL A 82 2.96 1.84 2.39
CA VAL A 82 3.33 3.01 3.19
C VAL A 82 4.02 2.61 4.49
N LYS A 83 4.75 3.56 5.12
CA LYS A 83 5.41 3.30 6.40
C LYS A 83 4.43 3.24 7.55
N VAL A 84 4.65 2.31 8.46
CA VAL A 84 3.83 2.14 9.67
C VAL A 84 4.04 3.30 10.64
N GLU A 85 5.29 3.77 10.81
CA GLU A 85 5.67 4.80 11.78
C GLU A 85 4.85 6.10 11.66
N ASN A 86 4.56 6.53 10.43
CA ASN A 86 3.80 7.76 10.15
C ASN A 86 2.55 7.45 9.31
N PHE A 87 1.87 6.38 9.61
CA PHE A 87 0.83 5.81 8.76
C PHE A 87 -0.25 6.81 8.30
N PRO A 88 -0.86 7.65 9.17
CA PRO A 88 -1.86 8.61 8.71
C PRO A 88 -1.31 9.66 7.76
N ASP A 89 -0.10 10.18 8.03
CA ASP A 89 0.54 11.17 7.16
C ASP A 89 1.00 10.56 5.84
N GLU A 90 1.50 9.33 5.85
CA GLU A 90 1.90 8.62 4.61
C GLU A 90 0.69 8.36 3.69
N ILE A 91 -0.49 8.08 4.25
CA ILE A 91 -1.72 7.96 3.44
C ILE A 91 -2.18 9.32 2.91
N LEU A 92 -2.07 10.38 3.70
CA LEU A 92 -2.38 11.74 3.25
C LEU A 92 -1.45 12.15 2.11
N ASP A 93 -0.14 11.97 2.28
CA ASP A 93 0.86 12.28 1.24
C ASP A 93 0.62 11.46 -0.03
N TYR A 94 0.19 10.20 0.13
CA TYR A 94 -0.16 9.35 -1.00
C TYR A 94 -1.40 9.87 -1.73
N SER A 95 -2.46 10.26 -0.99
CA SER A 95 -3.67 10.87 -1.55
C SER A 95 -3.35 12.17 -2.30
N ASP A 96 -2.59 13.07 -1.69
CA ASP A 96 -2.19 14.35 -2.28
C ASP A 96 -1.32 14.19 -3.54
N SER A 97 -0.60 13.09 -3.65
CA SER A 97 0.27 12.78 -4.79
C SER A 97 -0.39 11.88 -5.85
N PHE A 98 -1.61 11.42 -5.63
CA PHE A 98 -2.31 10.57 -6.59
C PHE A 98 -2.59 11.34 -7.88
N ASP A 99 -2.05 10.84 -9.00
CA ASP A 99 -2.23 11.45 -10.31
C ASP A 99 -3.28 10.65 -11.10
N LEU A 100 -4.49 11.18 -11.14
CA LEU A 100 -5.63 10.61 -11.86
C LEU A 100 -5.35 10.43 -13.35
N ASP A 101 -4.68 11.38 -13.97
CA ASP A 101 -4.35 11.33 -15.40
C ASP A 101 -3.30 10.24 -15.68
N GLU A 102 -2.31 10.08 -14.80
CA GLU A 102 -1.31 9.03 -14.89
C GLU A 102 -1.95 7.65 -14.71
N HIS A 103 -2.86 7.49 -13.74
CA HIS A 103 -3.59 6.25 -13.53
C HIS A 103 -4.43 5.87 -14.76
N ILE A 104 -5.14 6.83 -15.36
CA ILE A 104 -5.89 6.61 -16.61
C ILE A 104 -4.95 6.24 -17.76
N ALA A 105 -3.80 6.91 -17.88
CA ALA A 105 -2.83 6.66 -18.93
C ALA A 105 -2.26 5.23 -18.86
N MET A 106 -1.97 4.72 -17.66
CA MET A 106 -1.51 3.34 -17.47
C MET A 106 -2.52 2.31 -18.02
N TRP A 107 -3.81 2.51 -17.75
CA TRP A 107 -4.87 1.65 -18.26
C TRP A 107 -4.99 1.70 -19.79
N ILE A 108 -4.88 2.90 -20.35
CA ILE A 108 -4.92 3.09 -21.80
C ILE A 108 -3.73 2.39 -22.45
N GLU A 109 -2.55 2.49 -21.87
CA GLU A 109 -1.34 1.80 -22.34
C GLU A 109 -1.52 0.27 -22.27
N ALA A 110 -2.01 -0.26 -21.15
CA ALA A 110 -2.33 -1.68 -21.01
C ALA A 110 -3.28 -2.17 -22.11
N LYS A 111 -4.30 -1.37 -22.44
CA LYS A 111 -5.24 -1.67 -23.51
C LYS A 111 -4.58 -1.67 -24.88
N GLN A 112 -3.71 -0.70 -25.17
CA GLN A 112 -2.95 -0.62 -26.42
C GLN A 112 -2.00 -1.81 -26.59
N ASN A 113 -1.43 -2.29 -25.49
CA ASN A 113 -0.55 -3.45 -25.44
C ASN A 113 -1.31 -4.79 -25.51
N GLY A 114 -2.63 -4.77 -25.63
CA GLY A 114 -3.45 -5.97 -25.77
C GLY A 114 -3.65 -6.77 -24.49
N THR A 115 -3.46 -6.14 -23.32
CA THR A 115 -3.75 -6.75 -22.01
C THR A 115 -5.23 -7.12 -21.96
N GLN A 116 -5.51 -8.38 -21.59
CA GLN A 116 -6.89 -8.86 -21.48
C GLN A 116 -7.55 -8.36 -20.20
N GLY A 117 -8.86 -8.15 -20.24
CA GLY A 117 -9.64 -7.72 -19.07
C GLY A 117 -9.64 -6.22 -18.81
N VAL A 118 -8.94 -5.42 -19.62
CA VAL A 118 -8.93 -3.96 -19.48
C VAL A 118 -10.33 -3.38 -19.69
N PRO A 119 -10.85 -2.58 -18.73
CA PRO A 119 -12.18 -1.99 -18.79
C PRO A 119 -12.36 -1.02 -19.98
N GLY A 120 -13.60 -0.62 -20.25
CA GLY A 120 -13.89 0.44 -21.21
C GLY A 120 -13.43 1.82 -20.69
N ALA A 121 -13.13 2.76 -21.59
CA ALA A 121 -12.60 4.07 -21.24
C ALA A 121 -13.42 4.83 -20.18
N ARG A 122 -14.74 4.79 -20.25
CA ARG A 122 -15.61 5.43 -19.23
C ARG A 122 -15.50 4.77 -17.85
N GLN A 123 -15.25 3.47 -17.84
CA GLN A 123 -15.08 2.73 -16.58
C GLN A 123 -13.71 3.02 -15.98
N ILE A 124 -12.66 3.16 -16.79
CA ILE A 124 -11.32 3.56 -16.35
C ILE A 124 -11.36 4.93 -15.69
N VAL A 125 -12.02 5.93 -16.31
CA VAL A 125 -12.14 7.27 -15.71
C VAL A 125 -12.89 7.22 -14.37
N ARG A 126 -14.02 6.52 -14.34
CA ARG A 126 -14.79 6.38 -13.10
C ARG A 126 -14.00 5.67 -12.00
N ASP A 127 -13.22 4.67 -12.37
CA ASP A 127 -12.37 3.92 -11.45
C ASP A 127 -11.32 4.82 -10.81
N ALA A 128 -10.63 5.62 -11.62
CA ALA A 128 -9.65 6.60 -11.13
C ALA A 128 -10.27 7.64 -10.20
N GLU A 129 -11.45 8.18 -10.54
CA GLU A 129 -12.19 9.13 -9.69
C GLU A 129 -12.62 8.51 -8.36
N GLU A 130 -13.02 7.25 -8.33
CA GLU A 130 -13.41 6.55 -7.10
C GLU A 130 -12.18 6.21 -6.24
N ILE A 131 -11.03 5.87 -6.84
CA ILE A 131 -9.77 5.67 -6.12
C ILE A 131 -9.33 6.97 -5.44
N GLU A 132 -9.29 8.08 -6.18
CA GLU A 132 -8.95 9.40 -5.64
C GLU A 132 -9.84 9.76 -4.46
N LYS A 133 -11.13 9.65 -4.63
CA LYS A 133 -12.12 9.92 -3.58
C LYS A 133 -11.93 9.01 -2.36
N GLU A 134 -11.69 7.71 -2.57
CA GLU A 134 -11.49 6.76 -1.48
C GLU A 134 -10.21 7.07 -0.69
N LEU A 135 -9.12 7.45 -1.37
CA LEU A 135 -7.89 7.87 -0.72
C LEU A 135 -8.10 9.12 0.14
N ASP A 136 -8.80 10.14 -0.38
CA ASP A 136 -9.11 11.37 0.35
C ASP A 136 -9.93 11.09 1.61
N GLU A 137 -10.97 10.26 1.49
CA GLU A 137 -11.84 9.91 2.61
C GLU A 137 -11.10 9.04 3.64
N LEU A 138 -10.26 8.11 3.21
CA LEU A 138 -9.41 7.30 4.09
C LEU A 138 -8.42 8.18 4.86
N ALA A 139 -7.71 9.07 4.17
CA ALA A 139 -6.76 9.99 4.77
C ALA A 139 -7.44 10.87 5.83
N PHE A 140 -8.62 11.41 5.52
CA PHE A 140 -9.39 12.22 6.44
C PHE A 140 -9.79 11.44 7.72
N GLU A 141 -10.32 10.22 7.60
CA GLU A 141 -10.74 9.42 8.75
C GLU A 141 -9.53 9.02 9.63
N LEU A 142 -8.37 8.70 9.02
CA LEU A 142 -7.15 8.37 9.75
C LEU A 142 -6.60 9.57 10.53
N GLN A 143 -6.56 10.76 9.92
CA GLN A 143 -6.14 12.00 10.58
C GLN A 143 -7.06 12.36 11.77
N GLU A 144 -8.36 12.16 11.63
CA GLU A 144 -9.32 12.34 12.73
C GLU A 144 -9.09 11.35 13.88
N ALA A 145 -8.75 10.10 13.56
CA ALA A 145 -8.45 9.09 14.58
C ALA A 145 -7.15 9.41 15.33
N GLU A 146 -6.10 9.82 14.62
CA GLU A 146 -4.85 10.25 15.22
C GLU A 146 -5.03 11.42 16.18
N ARG A 147 -5.78 12.44 15.77
CA ARG A 147 -6.12 13.59 16.61
C ARG A 147 -6.83 13.17 17.90
N LYS A 148 -7.76 12.20 17.81
CA LYS A 148 -8.46 11.67 19.00
C LYS A 148 -7.53 10.91 19.92
N LEU A 149 -6.63 10.09 19.39
CA LEU A 149 -5.62 9.36 20.17
C LEU A 149 -4.71 10.34 20.93
N TRP A 150 -4.20 11.35 20.23
CA TRP A 150 -3.35 12.39 20.85
C TRP A 150 -4.04 13.14 21.98
N LEU A 151 -5.32 13.55 21.81
CA LEU A 151 -6.10 14.21 22.85
C LEU A 151 -6.33 13.31 24.06
N THR A 152 -6.51 12.01 23.87
CA THR A 152 -6.70 11.04 24.94
C THR A 152 -5.40 10.90 25.77
N ASP A 153 -4.26 10.87 25.13
CA ASP A 153 -2.95 10.77 25.80
C ASP A 153 -2.65 12.02 26.65
N ILE A 154 -2.93 13.21 26.14
CA ILE A 154 -2.75 14.46 26.91
C ILE A 154 -3.64 14.48 28.14
N THR A 155 -4.91 14.08 28.01
CA THR A 155 -5.83 14.08 29.16
C THR A 155 -5.43 13.05 30.21
N ALA A 156 -4.90 11.89 29.81
CA ALA A 156 -4.39 10.87 30.72
C ALA A 156 -3.14 11.34 31.47
N HIS A 157 -2.27 12.13 30.85
CA HIS A 157 -1.07 12.70 31.50
C HIS A 157 -1.40 13.88 32.39
N ALA A 158 -2.42 14.67 32.08
CA ALA A 158 -2.84 15.81 32.91
C ALA A 158 -3.60 15.40 34.18
N ALA A 159 -4.10 14.16 34.25
CA ALA A 159 -4.83 13.61 35.40
C ALA A 159 -3.92 12.91 36.44
N ARG A 160 -2.61 12.90 36.22
CA ARG A 160 -1.59 12.37 37.17
C ARG A 160 -0.88 13.50 37.91
#